data_a7dc4fc898091ad0c284938259b44e95
#
_entry.id   a7dc4fc898091ad0c284938259b44e95
#
_cell.length_a   1.000
_cell.length_b   1.000
_cell.length_c   1.000
_cell.angle_alpha   90.00
_cell.angle_beta   90.00
_cell.angle_gamma   90.00
#
_symmetry.space_group_name_H-M   'P 1'
#
loop_
_entity.id
_entity.type
_entity.pdbx_description
1 polymer ?
#
loop_
_entity_poly.entity_id
_entity_poly.type
_entity_poly.pdbx_seq_one_letter_code
_entity_poly.pdbx_strand_id
1 'polypeptide(L)'
;MSLDELLSRRPNPAGVVRNLDAMPIEHVAIVTCMDARIAAFSVFGLRIGDAHIIRNAGGTVTSDVIRSLAISQRKLGTRNIILMAHTTCGMLSFTDDEFIAELAQDTGQPPTWRPGTFTDPAQHVRHGMAMLRTSP
;
A
#
# COMPACT_ATOMS: atom_id res chain seq x y z
N MET A 1 -13.81 -3.89 -20.30
CA MET A 1 -13.69 -2.42 -20.46
C MET A 1 -12.29 -2.11 -20.92
N SER A 2 -12.17 -1.42 -22.06
CA SER A 2 -10.86 -1.02 -22.58
C SER A 2 -10.31 0.22 -21.85
N LEU A 3 -9.02 0.49 -22.03
CA LEU A 3 -8.40 1.73 -21.51
C LEU A 3 -9.06 2.98 -22.10
N ASP A 4 -9.38 2.95 -23.38
CA ASP A 4 -10.03 4.08 -24.06
C ASP A 4 -11.43 4.34 -23.51
N GLU A 5 -12.20 3.30 -23.24
CA GLU A 5 -13.49 3.41 -22.55
C GLU A 5 -13.35 4.02 -21.15
N LEU A 6 -12.32 3.63 -20.39
CA LEU A 6 -12.05 4.20 -19.08
C LEU A 6 -11.68 5.67 -19.18
N LEU A 7 -10.79 6.03 -20.09
CA LEU A 7 -10.33 7.41 -20.28
C LEU A 7 -11.45 8.31 -20.81
N SER A 8 -12.38 7.78 -21.61
CA SER A 8 -13.55 8.53 -22.12
C SER A 8 -14.52 8.98 -21.03
N ARG A 9 -14.52 8.31 -19.87
CA ARG A 9 -15.38 8.66 -18.73
C ARG A 9 -15.07 10.00 -18.09
N ARG A 10 -14.02 10.68 -18.53
CA ARG A 10 -13.43 11.91 -17.98
C ARG A 10 -13.15 11.82 -16.48
N PRO A 11 -11.96 12.19 -16.02
CA PRO A 11 -11.69 12.27 -14.59
C PRO A 11 -12.77 13.10 -13.90
N ASN A 12 -13.43 12.53 -12.92
CA ASN A 12 -14.44 13.24 -12.14
C ASN A 12 -13.74 14.12 -11.09
N PRO A 13 -13.73 15.46 -11.24
CA PRO A 13 -13.10 16.34 -10.25
C PRO A 13 -13.72 16.22 -8.86
N ALA A 14 -14.98 15.72 -8.76
CA ALA A 14 -15.62 15.44 -7.49
C ALA A 14 -14.99 14.23 -6.76
N GLY A 15 -14.14 13.44 -7.43
CA GLY A 15 -13.32 12.41 -6.78
C GLY A 15 -12.27 12.98 -5.82
N VAL A 16 -11.96 14.29 -5.95
CA VAL A 16 -11.15 15.01 -4.97
C VAL A 16 -12.05 15.94 -4.18
N VAL A 17 -12.22 15.67 -2.90
CA VAL A 17 -13.08 16.48 -2.03
C VAL A 17 -12.33 17.74 -1.62
N ARG A 18 -12.62 18.86 -2.28
CA ARG A 18 -11.88 20.12 -2.19
C ARG A 18 -12.00 20.85 -0.84
N ASN A 19 -13.02 20.51 -0.05
CA ASN A 19 -13.29 21.14 1.25
C ASN A 19 -12.59 20.43 2.42
N LEU A 20 -11.78 19.40 2.13
CA LEU A 20 -11.01 18.68 3.14
C LEU A 20 -9.54 19.10 3.10
N ASP A 21 -8.93 19.04 4.27
CA ASP A 21 -7.48 19.26 4.41
C ASP A 21 -6.70 18.02 3.91
N ALA A 22 -5.43 18.21 3.62
CA ALA A 22 -4.50 17.11 3.38
C ALA A 22 -4.21 16.30 4.65
N MET A 23 -4.45 16.87 5.84
CA MET A 23 -4.32 16.18 7.12
C MET A 23 -5.51 15.23 7.33
N PRO A 24 -5.26 13.98 7.72
CA PRO A 24 -6.34 13.03 7.99
C PRO A 24 -7.08 13.37 9.28
N ILE A 25 -8.40 13.42 9.23
CA ILE A 25 -9.27 13.79 10.36
C ILE A 25 -9.00 12.89 11.57
N GLU A 26 -8.84 11.60 11.36
CA GLU A 26 -8.59 10.61 12.41
C GLU A 26 -7.11 10.47 12.80
N HIS A 27 -6.23 11.31 12.23
CA HIS A 27 -4.79 11.28 12.50
C HIS A 27 -4.15 9.89 12.31
N VAL A 28 -4.63 9.12 11.33
CA VAL A 28 -4.20 7.76 11.05
C VAL A 28 -3.71 7.60 9.61
N ALA A 29 -2.68 6.79 9.42
CA ALA A 29 -2.26 6.27 8.12
C ALA A 29 -2.43 4.74 8.11
N ILE A 30 -2.96 4.21 7.02
CA ILE A 30 -3.17 2.79 6.82
C ILE A 30 -2.29 2.32 5.68
N VAL A 31 -1.48 1.31 5.91
CA VAL A 31 -0.68 0.62 4.89
C VAL A 31 -1.32 -0.73 4.62
N THR A 32 -1.71 -0.99 3.39
CA THR A 32 -2.38 -2.24 3.02
C THR A 32 -2.04 -2.68 1.61
N CYS A 33 -2.52 -3.87 1.24
CA CYS A 33 -2.31 -4.43 -0.09
C CYS A 33 -3.07 -3.65 -1.17
N MET A 34 -2.49 -3.62 -2.37
CA MET A 34 -3.14 -3.09 -3.58
C MET A 34 -4.24 -3.99 -4.14
N ASP A 35 -4.52 -5.13 -3.51
CA ASP A 35 -5.54 -6.08 -3.94
C ASP A 35 -6.87 -5.39 -4.21
N ALA A 36 -7.40 -5.57 -5.42
CA ALA A 36 -8.58 -4.86 -5.90
C ALA A 36 -9.86 -5.15 -5.09
N ARG A 37 -9.86 -6.22 -4.29
CA ARG A 37 -10.98 -6.62 -3.44
C ARG A 37 -11.05 -5.83 -2.13
N ILE A 38 -9.98 -5.09 -1.76
CA ILE A 38 -9.92 -4.35 -0.50
C ILE A 38 -10.48 -2.94 -0.68
N ALA A 39 -11.61 -2.68 -0.04
CA ALA A 39 -12.18 -1.35 0.11
C ALA A 39 -11.56 -0.68 1.37
N ALA A 40 -10.37 -0.12 1.24
CA ALA A 40 -9.50 0.26 2.36
C ALA A 40 -10.16 1.19 3.39
N PHE A 41 -11.00 2.13 2.96
CA PHE A 41 -11.76 2.97 3.89
C PHE A 41 -12.88 2.19 4.59
N SER A 42 -13.64 1.40 3.84
CA SER A 42 -14.81 0.69 4.35
C SER A 42 -14.49 -0.37 5.40
N VAL A 43 -13.29 -0.98 5.35
CA VAL A 43 -12.84 -1.98 6.34
C VAL A 43 -12.92 -1.43 7.77
N PHE A 44 -12.62 -0.16 7.96
CA PHE A 44 -12.65 0.51 9.26
C PHE A 44 -13.82 1.49 9.41
N GLY A 45 -14.78 1.47 8.49
CA GLY A 45 -15.91 2.42 8.49
C GLY A 45 -15.51 3.88 8.26
N LEU A 46 -14.38 4.09 7.59
CA LEU A 46 -13.83 5.42 7.30
C LEU A 46 -14.37 5.98 5.99
N ARG A 47 -14.27 7.30 5.84
CA ARG A 47 -14.63 8.06 4.65
C ARG A 47 -13.39 8.76 4.09
N ILE A 48 -13.51 9.28 2.86
CA ILE A 48 -12.49 10.13 2.26
C ILE A 48 -12.23 11.33 3.18
N GLY A 49 -10.96 11.57 3.51
CA GLY A 49 -10.51 12.61 4.44
C GLY A 49 -10.19 12.10 5.84
N ASP A 50 -10.66 10.92 6.22
CA ASP A 50 -10.44 10.40 7.58
C ASP A 50 -9.02 9.86 7.79
N ALA A 51 -8.41 9.29 6.75
CA ALA A 51 -7.10 8.63 6.85
C ALA A 51 -6.25 8.82 5.60
N HIS A 52 -4.93 8.75 5.75
CA HIS A 52 -4.03 8.49 4.63
C HIS A 52 -4.04 6.99 4.30
N ILE A 53 -4.14 6.65 3.04
CA ILE A 53 -4.11 5.25 2.57
C ILE A 53 -2.90 5.06 1.66
N ILE A 54 -2.00 4.15 2.06
CA ILE A 54 -0.83 3.74 1.29
C ILE A 54 -1.04 2.29 0.87
N ARG A 55 -0.90 1.99 -0.42
CA ARG A 55 -1.13 0.65 -0.96
C ARG A 55 0.01 0.23 -1.88
N ASN A 56 0.46 -1.01 -1.70
CA ASN A 56 1.43 -1.65 -2.60
C ASN A 56 1.21 -3.17 -2.66
N ALA A 57 2.06 -3.88 -3.37
CA ALA A 57 2.02 -5.33 -3.41
C ALA A 57 2.27 -5.91 -2.00
N GLY A 58 1.24 -6.51 -1.42
CA GLY A 58 1.28 -7.16 -0.11
C GLY A 58 1.13 -6.23 1.10
N GLY A 59 0.97 -4.93 0.93
CA GLY A 59 1.00 -3.97 2.05
C GLY A 59 2.35 -4.00 2.79
N THR A 60 3.42 -4.11 2.03
CA THR A 60 4.78 -4.31 2.53
C THR A 60 5.41 -3.00 2.95
N VAL A 61 6.09 -2.97 4.10
CA VAL A 61 6.89 -1.83 4.53
C VAL A 61 8.17 -1.78 3.70
N THR A 62 8.23 -0.85 2.77
CA THR A 62 9.37 -0.57 1.89
C THR A 62 10.00 0.77 2.26
N SER A 63 11.13 1.11 1.67
CA SER A 63 11.77 2.43 1.85
C SER A 63 10.82 3.58 1.46
N ASP A 64 10.01 3.41 0.41
CA ASP A 64 9.03 4.42 0.02
C ASP A 64 7.85 4.52 1.00
N VAL A 65 7.40 3.40 1.55
CA VAL A 65 6.38 3.42 2.61
C VAL A 65 6.90 4.15 3.84
N ILE A 66 8.15 3.91 4.26
CA ILE A 66 8.79 4.62 5.38
C ILE A 66 8.86 6.12 5.07
N ARG A 67 9.32 6.51 3.89
CA ARG A 67 9.35 7.91 3.45
C ARG A 67 7.96 8.55 3.52
N SER A 68 6.96 7.88 2.98
CA SER A 68 5.57 8.38 2.94
C SER A 68 4.98 8.53 4.35
N LEU A 69 5.20 7.56 5.22
CA LEU A 69 4.74 7.60 6.61
C LEU A 69 5.46 8.71 7.41
N ALA A 70 6.75 8.90 7.20
CA ALA A 70 7.49 9.99 7.83
C ALA A 70 6.94 11.36 7.46
N ILE A 71 6.60 11.58 6.18
CA ILE A 71 5.94 12.81 5.73
C ILE A 71 4.56 12.95 6.35
N SER A 72 3.77 11.88 6.32
CA SER A 72 2.45 11.82 6.92
C SER A 72 2.45 12.23 8.40
N GLN A 73 3.39 11.71 9.17
CA GLN A 73 3.54 12.04 10.59
C GLN A 73 4.11 13.44 10.85
N ARG A 74 5.18 13.80 10.14
CA ARG A 74 5.94 15.04 10.42
C ARG A 74 5.27 16.30 9.87
N LYS A 75 4.55 16.18 8.75
CA LYS A 75 3.98 17.32 8.04
C LYS A 75 2.46 17.36 8.02
N LEU A 76 1.82 16.20 8.12
CA LEU A 76 0.38 16.04 7.88
C LEU A 76 -0.39 15.49 9.09
N GLY A 77 0.20 15.55 10.28
CA GLY A 77 -0.50 15.35 11.54
C GLY A 77 -0.89 13.92 11.90
N THR A 78 -0.43 12.91 11.16
CA THR A 78 -0.66 11.51 11.51
C THR A 78 0.04 11.13 12.80
N ARG A 79 -0.65 10.41 13.67
CA ARG A 79 -0.16 9.94 14.98
C ARG A 79 -0.12 8.42 15.09
N ASN A 80 -1.01 7.75 14.36
CA ASN A 80 -1.16 6.30 14.41
C ASN A 80 -0.96 5.71 13.03
N ILE A 81 -0.37 4.51 12.98
CA ILE A 81 -0.16 3.74 11.75
C ILE A 81 -0.82 2.39 11.95
N ILE A 82 -1.62 1.97 10.96
CA ILE A 82 -2.19 0.63 10.88
C ILE A 82 -1.53 -0.10 9.71
N LEU A 83 -0.93 -1.25 9.99
CA LEU A 83 -0.50 -2.19 8.96
C LEU A 83 -1.56 -3.28 8.83
N MET A 84 -2.12 -3.45 7.65
CA MET A 84 -3.17 -4.42 7.38
C MET A 84 -2.78 -5.36 6.26
N ALA A 85 -2.59 -6.64 6.57
CA ALA A 85 -2.51 -7.72 5.62
C ALA A 85 -3.89 -8.37 5.42
N HIS A 86 -4.00 -9.26 4.47
CA HIS A 86 -5.24 -10.01 4.21
C HIS A 86 -4.95 -11.45 3.81
N THR A 87 -5.95 -12.30 3.91
CA THR A 87 -5.92 -13.67 3.43
C THR A 87 -5.99 -13.72 1.90
N THR A 88 -5.55 -14.82 1.30
CA THR A 88 -5.56 -15.03 -0.16
C THR A 88 -4.85 -13.94 -0.96
N CYS A 89 -3.83 -13.31 -0.36
CA CYS A 89 -2.99 -12.33 -1.03
C CYS A 89 -2.21 -12.98 -2.18
N GLY A 90 -2.10 -12.29 -3.32
CA GLY A 90 -1.30 -12.74 -4.45
C GLY A 90 0.17 -12.98 -4.09
N MET A 91 0.71 -12.28 -3.09
CA MET A 91 2.08 -12.45 -2.60
C MET A 91 2.33 -13.79 -1.92
N LEU A 92 1.28 -14.57 -1.63
CA LEU A 92 1.37 -15.94 -1.11
C LEU A 92 1.50 -16.99 -2.22
N SER A 93 1.31 -16.63 -3.48
CA SER A 93 1.18 -17.57 -4.61
C SER A 93 2.48 -17.85 -5.37
N PHE A 94 3.55 -17.15 -5.07
CA PHE A 94 4.87 -17.32 -5.69
C PHE A 94 5.98 -16.98 -4.70
N THR A 95 7.23 -17.32 -5.04
CA THR A 95 8.42 -16.95 -4.26
C THR A 95 9.19 -15.83 -4.94
N ASP A 96 10.03 -15.14 -4.17
CA ASP A 96 10.94 -14.13 -4.72
C ASP A 96 11.82 -14.69 -5.82
N ASP A 97 12.39 -15.88 -5.61
CA ASP A 97 13.31 -16.50 -6.55
C ASP A 97 12.62 -16.89 -7.86
N GLU A 98 11.40 -17.41 -7.79
CA GLU A 98 10.57 -17.72 -8.98
C GLU A 98 10.30 -16.45 -9.79
N PHE A 99 9.86 -15.38 -9.15
CA PHE A 99 9.56 -14.12 -9.82
C PHE A 99 10.80 -13.47 -10.42
N ILE A 100 11.93 -13.46 -9.70
CA ILE A 100 13.20 -12.92 -10.19
C ILE A 100 13.70 -13.68 -11.40
N ALA A 101 13.62 -15.01 -11.38
CA ALA A 101 14.02 -15.84 -12.51
C ALA A 101 13.12 -15.63 -13.74
N GLU A 102 11.81 -15.55 -13.56
CA GLU A 102 10.84 -15.26 -14.62
C GLU A 102 11.12 -13.90 -15.27
N LEU A 103 11.28 -12.86 -14.46
CA LEU A 103 11.56 -11.51 -14.95
C LEU A 103 12.91 -11.42 -15.67
N ALA A 104 13.94 -12.09 -15.16
CA ALA A 104 15.25 -12.16 -15.81
C ALA A 104 15.18 -12.89 -17.17
N GLN A 105 14.39 -13.93 -17.28
CA GLN A 105 14.17 -14.64 -18.51
C GLN A 105 13.47 -13.75 -19.56
N ASP A 106 12.44 -13.01 -19.15
CA ASP A 106 11.63 -12.19 -20.05
C ASP A 106 12.36 -10.91 -20.50
N THR A 107 13.14 -10.29 -19.61
CA THR A 107 13.78 -8.99 -19.86
C THR A 107 15.27 -9.06 -20.15
N GLY A 108 15.90 -10.20 -19.92
CA GLY A 108 17.34 -10.41 -20.11
C GLY A 108 18.20 -10.03 -18.91
N GLN A 109 17.61 -9.52 -17.81
CA GLN A 109 18.34 -9.17 -16.59
C GLN A 109 17.44 -9.27 -15.35
N PRO A 110 18.01 -9.65 -14.17
CA PRO A 110 17.25 -9.69 -12.94
C PRO A 110 16.97 -8.26 -12.44
N PRO A 111 15.89 -8.07 -11.67
CA PRO A 111 15.62 -6.80 -11.01
C PRO A 111 16.65 -6.51 -9.91
N THR A 112 16.83 -5.23 -9.60
CA THR A 112 17.69 -4.78 -8.50
C THR A 112 16.98 -4.76 -7.14
N TRP A 113 15.71 -5.05 -7.12
CA TRP A 113 14.83 -5.10 -5.95
C TRP A 113 14.27 -6.52 -5.78
N ARG A 114 13.81 -6.82 -4.58
CA ARG A 114 13.14 -8.09 -4.29
C ARG A 114 11.62 -7.89 -4.20
N PRO A 115 10.81 -8.85 -4.67
CA PRO A 115 9.35 -8.79 -4.56
C PRO A 115 8.83 -8.70 -3.12
N GLY A 116 9.49 -9.38 -2.18
CA GLY A 116 9.08 -9.39 -0.77
C GLY A 116 7.88 -10.30 -0.50
N THR A 117 7.84 -11.46 -1.12
CA THR A 117 6.82 -12.47 -0.87
C THR A 117 6.87 -12.99 0.56
N PHE A 118 5.77 -13.49 1.05
CA PHE A 118 5.65 -14.05 2.40
C PHE A 118 4.68 -15.23 2.41
N THR A 119 4.76 -16.05 3.45
CA THR A 119 3.90 -17.24 3.63
C THR A 119 2.89 -17.09 4.76
N ASP A 120 3.16 -16.21 5.71
CA ASP A 120 2.31 -15.93 6.88
C ASP A 120 1.98 -14.44 6.96
N PRO A 121 0.72 -14.03 6.70
CA PRO A 121 0.32 -12.63 6.77
C PRO A 121 0.53 -12.00 8.15
N ALA A 122 0.32 -12.74 9.24
CA ALA A 122 0.52 -12.22 10.59
C ALA A 122 2.00 -11.93 10.88
N GLN A 123 2.89 -12.81 10.46
CA GLN A 123 4.32 -12.62 10.58
C GLN A 123 4.82 -11.47 9.71
N HIS A 124 4.26 -11.33 8.50
CA HIS A 124 4.55 -10.21 7.61
C HIS A 124 4.22 -8.85 8.24
N VAL A 125 3.06 -8.74 8.88
CA VAL A 125 2.66 -7.52 9.62
C VAL A 125 3.62 -7.25 10.78
N ARG A 126 3.96 -8.26 11.58
CA ARG A 126 4.91 -8.10 12.70
C ARG A 126 6.29 -7.65 12.23
N HIS A 127 6.77 -8.20 11.13
CA HIS A 127 8.03 -7.77 10.51
C HIS A 127 7.97 -6.31 10.06
N GLY A 128 6.90 -5.90 9.40
CA GLY A 128 6.68 -4.51 9.02
C GLY A 128 6.64 -3.55 10.22
N MET A 129 5.97 -3.94 11.30
CA MET A 129 5.96 -3.18 12.55
C MET A 129 7.36 -3.01 13.15
N ALA A 130 8.17 -4.07 13.13
CA ALA A 130 9.55 -4.01 13.62
C ALA A 130 10.39 -3.05 12.77
N MET A 131 10.26 -3.09 11.45
CA MET A 131 10.94 -2.16 10.53
C MET A 131 10.58 -0.70 10.83
N LEU A 132 9.30 -0.40 11.04
CA LEU A 132 8.86 0.97 11.36
C LEU A 132 9.39 1.45 12.71
N ARG A 133 9.40 0.59 13.73
CA ARG A 133 9.90 0.93 15.07
C ARG A 133 11.40 1.19 15.12
N THR A 134 12.17 0.59 14.23
CA THR A 134 13.63 0.77 14.14
C THR A 134 14.06 1.85 13.14
N SER A 135 13.12 2.39 12.38
CA SER A 135 13.39 3.51 11.49
C SER A 135 13.50 4.82 12.27
N PRO A 136 14.48 5.67 11.93
CA PRO A 136 14.63 6.99 12.56
C PRO A 136 13.45 7.94 12.26
#